data_50ba8432abf57e202b3f94ece436e9e4
#
_entry.id   50ba8432abf57e202b3f94ece436e9e4
#
_cell.length_a   1.000
_cell.length_b   1.000
_cell.length_c   1.000
_cell.angle_alpha   90.00
_cell.angle_beta   90.00
_cell.angle_gamma   90.00
#
_symmetry.space_group_name_H-M   'P 1'
#
loop_
_entity.id
_entity.type
_entity.pdbx_description
1 polymer ?
#
loop_
_entity_poly.entity_id
_entity_poly.type
_entity_poly.pdbx_seq_one_letter_code
_entity_poly.pdbx_strand_id
1 'polypeptide(L)'
;MRITVETTVAAPIDQVWRAYTTPADIVKWNAASDDWHTTKATVDLREGGTFSSRMEAKDGSMGFDFAGTYTRIVEHKRIEYAFGDRKAEVEFVPGPNGVVVRVAFDGEATHSVEQQRGGWQAILDNF
;
A
#
# COMPACT_ATOMS: atom_id res chain seq x y z
N MET A 1 -18.07 3.45 1.68
CA MET A 1 -17.91 1.99 1.55
C MET A 1 -16.47 1.61 1.87
N ARG A 2 -16.28 0.58 2.68
CA ARG A 2 -14.96 0.14 3.13
C ARG A 2 -14.63 -1.20 2.50
N ILE A 3 -13.45 -1.30 1.87
CA ILE A 3 -12.98 -2.52 1.21
C ILE A 3 -11.74 -2.99 1.96
N THR A 4 -11.64 -4.30 2.23
CA THR A 4 -10.51 -4.89 2.95
C THR A 4 -9.83 -5.95 2.10
N VAL A 5 -8.51 -5.91 2.05
CA VAL A 5 -7.66 -6.93 1.43
C VAL A 5 -6.57 -7.34 2.42
N GLU A 6 -6.04 -8.56 2.28
CA GLU A 6 -4.97 -9.03 3.18
C GLU A 6 -4.07 -10.05 2.53
N THR A 7 -2.86 -10.18 3.06
CA THR A 7 -1.90 -11.21 2.69
C THR A 7 -1.12 -11.63 3.94
N THR A 8 -0.51 -12.83 3.90
CA THR A 8 0.37 -13.30 4.96
C THR A 8 1.80 -13.38 4.41
N VAL A 9 2.73 -12.76 5.12
CA VAL A 9 4.14 -12.70 4.74
C VAL A 9 4.96 -13.52 5.73
N ALA A 10 5.67 -14.54 5.24
CA ALA A 10 6.49 -15.43 6.06
C ALA A 10 7.84 -14.76 6.38
N ALA A 11 7.81 -13.71 7.19
CA ALA A 11 8.98 -12.94 7.59
C ALA A 11 8.73 -12.30 8.97
N PRO A 12 9.80 -11.92 9.70
CA PRO A 12 9.65 -11.20 10.97
C PRO A 12 9.00 -9.82 10.78
N ILE A 13 8.32 -9.34 11.82
CA ILE A 13 7.57 -8.08 11.76
C ILE A 13 8.45 -6.88 11.40
N ASP A 14 9.68 -6.81 11.87
CA ASP A 14 10.58 -5.70 11.56
C ASP A 14 10.97 -5.66 10.09
N GLN A 15 11.13 -6.82 9.44
CA GLN A 15 11.40 -6.90 8.01
C GLN A 15 10.17 -6.53 7.17
N VAL A 16 9.00 -7.00 7.58
CA VAL A 16 7.73 -6.68 6.91
C VAL A 16 7.46 -5.18 7.00
N TRP A 17 7.63 -4.60 8.17
CA TRP A 17 7.47 -3.16 8.37
C TRP A 17 8.43 -2.36 7.49
N ARG A 18 9.71 -2.75 7.46
CA ARG A 18 10.72 -2.08 6.65
C ARG A 18 10.39 -2.15 5.15
N ALA A 19 10.01 -3.31 4.66
CA ALA A 19 9.67 -3.48 3.24
C ALA A 19 8.46 -2.63 2.85
N TYR A 20 7.51 -2.46 3.75
CA TYR A 20 6.31 -1.66 3.49
C TYR A 20 6.58 -0.15 3.53
N THR A 21 7.58 0.30 4.26
CA THR A 21 7.82 1.72 4.55
C THR A 21 9.08 2.29 3.91
N THR A 22 9.92 1.49 3.29
CA THR A 22 11.18 1.93 2.67
C THR A 22 11.01 2.15 1.17
N PRO A 23 11.30 3.36 0.65
CA PRO A 23 11.13 3.66 -0.78
C PRO A 23 11.81 2.67 -1.73
N ALA A 24 13.05 2.24 -1.42
CA ALA A 24 13.77 1.29 -2.25
C ALA A 24 13.07 -0.08 -2.36
N ASP A 25 12.32 -0.47 -1.35
CA ASP A 25 11.55 -1.70 -1.36
C ASP A 25 10.16 -1.50 -2.00
N ILE A 26 9.53 -0.36 -1.75
CA ILE A 26 8.21 -0.04 -2.29
C ILE A 26 8.20 -0.11 -3.82
N VAL A 27 9.25 0.40 -4.48
CA VAL A 27 9.33 0.37 -5.95
C VAL A 27 9.37 -1.05 -6.52
N LYS A 28 9.69 -2.05 -5.70
CA LYS A 28 9.78 -3.45 -6.12
C LYS A 28 8.45 -4.18 -6.13
N TRP A 29 7.52 -3.82 -5.24
CA TRP A 29 6.27 -4.56 -5.09
C TRP A 29 5.00 -3.75 -5.43
N ASN A 30 5.09 -2.44 -5.54
CA ASN A 30 3.92 -1.57 -5.68
C ASN A 30 3.44 -1.48 -7.14
N ALA A 31 2.85 -2.55 -7.62
CA ALA A 31 2.22 -2.61 -8.93
C ALA A 31 1.13 -3.67 -8.95
N ALA A 32 0.01 -3.38 -9.59
CA ALA A 32 -1.13 -4.30 -9.68
C ALA A 32 -1.00 -5.32 -10.82
N SER A 33 -0.12 -5.09 -11.78
CA SER A 33 0.07 -5.99 -12.93
C SER A 33 1.47 -5.81 -13.52
N ASP A 34 1.88 -6.77 -14.37
CA ASP A 34 3.24 -6.79 -14.94
C ASP A 34 3.51 -5.67 -15.94
N ASP A 35 2.50 -5.04 -16.48
CA ASP A 35 2.63 -3.92 -17.43
C ASP A 35 2.70 -2.55 -16.74
N TRP A 36 2.66 -2.52 -15.41
CA TRP A 36 2.85 -1.33 -14.59
C TRP A 36 4.03 -1.49 -13.64
N HIS A 37 4.62 -0.36 -13.24
CA HIS A 37 5.69 -0.34 -12.24
C HIS A 37 5.68 0.98 -11.46
N THR A 38 6.31 0.97 -10.30
CA THR A 38 6.59 2.19 -9.54
C THR A 38 8.01 2.63 -9.84
N THR A 39 8.16 3.82 -10.43
CA THR A 39 9.47 4.33 -10.85
C THR A 39 10.18 5.12 -9.76
N LYS A 40 9.41 5.68 -8.81
CA LYS A 40 9.94 6.49 -7.72
C LYS A 40 9.00 6.41 -6.53
N ALA A 41 9.56 6.34 -5.33
CA ALA A 41 8.79 6.43 -4.10
C ALA A 41 9.49 7.36 -3.10
N THR A 42 8.69 8.11 -2.35
CA THR A 42 9.17 8.95 -1.24
C THR A 42 8.31 8.68 -0.02
N VAL A 43 8.93 8.67 1.16
CA VAL A 43 8.24 8.41 2.43
C VAL A 43 8.83 9.33 3.49
N ASP A 44 7.94 10.08 4.14
CA ASP A 44 8.26 10.80 5.38
C ASP A 44 7.44 10.13 6.49
N LEU A 45 8.00 9.10 7.10
CA LEU A 45 7.28 8.19 7.99
C LEU A 45 7.09 8.79 9.38
N ARG A 46 6.12 9.70 9.48
CA ARG A 46 5.68 10.32 10.73
C ARG A 46 4.25 10.80 10.58
N GLU A 47 3.56 10.98 11.68
CA GLU A 47 2.22 11.57 11.65
C GLU A 47 2.32 13.00 11.11
N GLY A 48 1.50 13.32 10.12
CA GLY A 48 1.57 14.57 9.38
C GLY A 48 2.57 14.57 8.21
N GLY A 49 3.43 13.54 8.11
CA GLY A 49 4.33 13.38 6.98
C GLY A 49 3.61 12.89 5.73
N THR A 50 4.25 13.03 4.57
CA THR A 50 3.65 12.66 3.28
C THR A 50 4.39 11.50 2.64
N PHE A 51 3.70 10.79 1.75
CA PHE A 51 4.30 9.78 0.89
C PHE A 51 3.83 9.99 -0.54
N SER A 52 4.63 9.50 -1.49
CA SER A 52 4.26 9.53 -2.91
C SER A 52 4.92 8.35 -3.63
N SER A 53 4.16 7.69 -4.50
CA SER A 53 4.65 6.66 -5.41
C SER A 53 4.28 7.05 -6.82
N ARG A 54 5.28 7.19 -7.69
CA ARG A 54 5.04 7.43 -9.11
C ARG A 54 4.80 6.09 -9.80
N MET A 55 3.57 5.85 -10.21
CA MET A 55 3.16 4.61 -10.88
C MET A 55 2.98 4.89 -12.37
N GLU A 56 3.63 4.07 -13.21
CA GLU A 56 3.64 4.26 -14.64
C GLU A 56 3.44 2.95 -15.38
N ALA A 57 2.74 3.02 -16.53
CA ALA A 57 2.72 1.91 -17.47
C ALA A 57 4.12 1.75 -18.06
N LYS A 58 4.60 0.51 -18.20
CA LYS A 58 5.96 0.23 -18.70
C LYS A 58 6.17 0.70 -20.13
N ASP A 59 5.11 0.84 -20.92
CA ASP A 59 5.17 1.37 -22.27
C ASP A 59 5.18 2.90 -22.33
N GLY A 60 5.09 3.59 -21.18
CA GLY A 60 5.12 5.04 -21.09
C GLY A 60 3.81 5.73 -21.45
N SER A 61 2.74 5.00 -21.73
CA SER A 61 1.47 5.58 -22.20
C SER A 61 0.69 6.30 -21.11
N MET A 62 0.84 5.90 -19.84
CA MET A 62 0.08 6.43 -18.72
C MET A 62 0.94 6.49 -17.46
N GLY A 63 0.58 7.40 -16.56
CA GLY A 63 1.23 7.47 -15.26
C GLY A 63 0.46 8.39 -14.32
N PHE A 64 0.64 8.17 -13.02
CA PHE A 64 0.06 9.03 -11.98
C PHE A 64 0.86 8.93 -10.69
N ASP A 65 0.67 9.91 -9.81
CA ASP A 65 1.25 9.90 -8.48
C ASP A 65 0.20 9.42 -7.49
N PHE A 66 0.51 8.33 -6.78
CA PHE A 66 -0.29 7.89 -5.64
C PHE A 66 0.34 8.50 -4.38
N ALA A 67 -0.33 9.50 -3.82
CA ALA A 67 0.22 10.30 -2.74
C ALA A 67 -0.79 10.49 -1.61
N GLY A 68 -0.29 10.68 -0.41
CA GLY A 68 -1.14 10.90 0.75
C GLY A 68 -0.38 11.46 1.93
N THR A 69 -1.11 11.60 3.05
CA THR A 69 -0.58 12.09 4.32
C THR A 69 -0.84 11.06 5.41
N TYR A 70 0.19 10.72 6.17
CA TYR A 70 0.05 9.82 7.32
C TYR A 70 -0.71 10.53 8.43
N THR A 71 -1.80 9.93 8.90
CA THR A 71 -2.61 10.46 9.99
C THR A 71 -2.33 9.75 11.31
N ARG A 72 -1.84 8.51 11.26
CA ARG A 72 -1.46 7.75 12.45
C ARG A 72 -0.40 6.72 12.10
N ILE A 73 0.63 6.60 12.94
CA ILE A 73 1.67 5.59 12.81
C ILE A 73 1.91 4.97 14.19
N VAL A 74 1.74 3.64 14.26
CA VAL A 74 2.13 2.84 15.41
C VAL A 74 3.13 1.82 14.91
N GLU A 75 4.38 1.99 15.22
CA GLU A 75 5.49 1.19 14.68
C GLU A 75 5.23 -0.31 14.86
N HIS A 76 5.41 -1.08 13.78
CA HIS A 76 5.20 -2.52 13.71
C HIS A 76 3.74 -2.97 13.93
N LYS A 77 2.78 -2.05 13.94
CA LYS A 77 1.38 -2.39 14.22
C LYS A 77 0.39 -1.79 13.24
N ARG A 78 0.51 -0.49 12.94
CA ARG A 78 -0.54 0.20 12.20
C ARG A 78 -0.05 1.45 11.49
N ILE A 79 -0.57 1.66 10.28
CA ILE A 79 -0.43 2.90 9.53
C ILE A 79 -1.82 3.33 9.09
N GLU A 80 -2.18 4.60 9.33
CA GLU A 80 -3.39 5.21 8.78
C GLU A 80 -2.99 6.40 7.94
N TYR A 81 -3.62 6.57 6.78
CA TYR A 81 -3.32 7.68 5.90
C TYR A 81 -4.55 8.18 5.16
N ALA A 82 -4.50 9.43 4.71
CA ALA A 82 -5.50 10.06 3.88
C ALA A 82 -4.93 10.29 2.48
N PHE A 83 -5.73 10.04 1.45
CA PHE A 83 -5.36 10.27 0.06
C PHE A 83 -6.57 10.88 -0.67
N GLY A 84 -6.47 12.18 -0.97
CA GLY A 84 -7.61 12.95 -1.44
C GLY A 84 -8.65 13.06 -0.32
N ASP A 85 -9.90 12.75 -0.63
CA ASP A 85 -11.02 12.70 0.33
C ASP A 85 -11.24 11.29 0.90
N ARG A 86 -10.32 10.36 0.64
CA ARG A 86 -10.41 8.95 1.04
C ARG A 86 -9.39 8.65 2.12
N LYS A 87 -9.64 7.58 2.89
CA LYS A 87 -8.76 7.13 3.97
C LYS A 87 -8.49 5.64 3.84
N ALA A 88 -7.33 5.23 4.32
CA ALA A 88 -6.95 3.83 4.42
C ALA A 88 -6.20 3.56 5.71
N GLU A 89 -6.22 2.29 6.13
CA GLU A 89 -5.44 1.82 7.27
C GLU A 89 -4.80 0.50 6.94
N VAL A 90 -3.58 0.31 7.44
CA VAL A 90 -2.79 -0.91 7.28
C VAL A 90 -2.50 -1.46 8.65
N GLU A 91 -2.86 -2.73 8.89
CA GLU A 91 -2.57 -3.42 10.14
C GLU A 91 -1.54 -4.52 9.89
N PHE A 92 -0.62 -4.67 10.84
CA PHE A 92 0.43 -5.70 10.81
C PHE A 92 0.21 -6.59 12.02
N VAL A 93 -0.22 -7.84 11.80
CA VAL A 93 -0.58 -8.76 12.88
C VAL A 93 0.34 -9.98 12.83
N PRO A 94 1.32 -10.08 13.74
CA PRO A 94 2.16 -11.28 13.82
C PRO A 94 1.34 -12.50 14.20
N GLY A 95 1.65 -13.63 13.58
CA GLY A 95 0.97 -14.89 13.82
C GLY A 95 1.90 -16.08 13.59
N PRO A 96 1.38 -17.33 13.72
CA PRO A 96 2.20 -18.53 13.65
C PRO A 96 2.83 -18.78 12.27
N ASN A 97 2.23 -18.23 11.21
CA ASN A 97 2.70 -18.43 9.83
C ASN A 97 3.40 -17.20 9.24
N GLY A 98 3.69 -16.18 10.07
CA GLY A 98 4.27 -14.93 9.64
C GLY A 98 3.44 -13.74 10.06
N VAL A 99 3.46 -12.66 9.27
CA VAL A 99 2.72 -11.44 9.56
C VAL A 99 1.56 -11.31 8.59
N VAL A 100 0.35 -11.13 9.12
CA VAL A 100 -0.82 -10.77 8.31
C VAL A 100 -0.77 -9.26 8.08
N VAL A 101 -0.72 -8.83 6.83
CA VAL A 101 -0.83 -7.43 6.43
C VAL A 101 -2.24 -7.23 5.89
N ARG A 102 -3.02 -6.43 6.60
CA ARG A 102 -4.42 -6.17 6.25
C ARG A 102 -4.59 -4.70 5.92
N VAL A 103 -5.15 -4.42 4.74
CA VAL A 103 -5.40 -3.05 4.27
C VAL A 103 -6.90 -2.86 4.13
N ALA A 104 -7.44 -1.86 4.84
CA ALA A 104 -8.82 -1.43 4.69
C ALA A 104 -8.83 0.00 4.13
N PHE A 105 -9.61 0.23 3.09
CA PHE A 105 -9.61 1.53 2.40
C PHE A 105 -11.02 1.94 2.00
N ASP A 106 -11.23 3.24 1.86
CA ASP A 106 -12.48 3.79 1.36
C ASP A 106 -12.57 3.56 -0.15
N GLY A 107 -13.64 2.90 -0.57
CA GLY A 107 -13.92 2.70 -1.98
C GLY A 107 -14.37 3.99 -2.66
N GLU A 108 -14.24 4.03 -3.96
CA GLU A 108 -14.74 5.11 -4.81
C GLU A 108 -15.99 4.67 -5.56
N ALA A 109 -16.70 5.60 -6.21
CA ALA A 109 -17.94 5.31 -6.93
C ALA A 109 -17.74 4.97 -8.41
N THR A 110 -16.55 5.25 -8.99
CA THR A 110 -16.28 5.12 -10.42
C THR A 110 -16.06 3.68 -10.86
N HIS A 111 -15.48 2.85 -9.99
CA HIS A 111 -15.18 1.44 -10.27
C HIS A 111 -15.97 0.53 -9.34
N SER A 112 -16.20 -0.72 -9.77
CA SER A 112 -16.89 -1.71 -8.94
C SER A 112 -16.05 -2.08 -7.72
N VAL A 113 -16.71 -2.64 -6.69
CA VAL A 113 -16.03 -3.14 -5.49
C VAL A 113 -15.02 -4.23 -5.85
N GLU A 114 -15.39 -5.14 -6.77
CA GLU A 114 -14.49 -6.22 -7.21
C GLU A 114 -13.26 -5.68 -7.94
N GLN A 115 -13.40 -4.66 -8.77
CA GLN A 115 -12.27 -4.05 -9.47
C GLN A 115 -11.30 -3.39 -8.49
N GLN A 116 -11.82 -2.64 -7.54
CA GLN A 116 -11.00 -1.98 -6.52
C GLN A 116 -10.31 -3.00 -5.62
N ARG A 117 -11.06 -3.98 -5.12
CA ARG A 117 -10.50 -5.06 -4.28
C ARG A 117 -9.42 -5.82 -5.05
N GLY A 118 -9.67 -6.18 -6.30
CA GLY A 118 -8.73 -6.91 -7.14
C GLY A 118 -7.43 -6.15 -7.36
N GLY A 119 -7.49 -4.85 -7.62
CA GLY A 119 -6.31 -4.01 -7.81
C GLY A 119 -5.46 -3.88 -6.55
N TRP A 120 -6.09 -3.59 -5.43
CA TRP A 120 -5.38 -3.47 -4.15
C TRP A 120 -4.83 -4.82 -3.67
N GLN A 121 -5.58 -5.91 -3.89
CA GLN A 121 -5.12 -7.26 -3.55
C GLN A 121 -3.91 -7.66 -4.41
N ALA A 122 -3.93 -7.36 -5.70
CA ALA A 122 -2.82 -7.67 -6.61
C ALA A 122 -1.53 -6.96 -6.19
N ILE A 123 -1.60 -5.70 -5.78
CA ILE A 123 -0.45 -4.97 -5.24
C ILE A 123 0.04 -5.66 -3.96
N LEU A 124 -0.86 -5.99 -3.06
CA LEU A 124 -0.50 -6.62 -1.78
C LEU A 124 0.09 -8.02 -1.98
N ASP A 125 -0.37 -8.76 -2.98
CA ASP A 125 0.15 -10.09 -3.30
C ASP A 125 1.60 -10.05 -3.81
N ASN A 126 2.03 -8.91 -4.37
CA ASN A 126 3.43 -8.71 -4.76
C ASN A 126 4.35 -8.43 -3.57
N PHE A 127 3.76 -8.03 -2.47
CA PHE A 127 4.50 -7.76 -1.23
C PHE A 127 4.96 -9.07 -0.56
#